data_8395a9c90ebb82f757122b44958fc3dd
#
_entry.id   8395a9c90ebb82f757122b44958fc3dd
#
_cell.length_a   1.000
_cell.length_b   1.000
_cell.length_c   1.000
_cell.angle_alpha   90.00
_cell.angle_beta   90.00
_cell.angle_gamma   90.00
#
_symmetry.space_group_name_H-M   'P 1'
#
loop_
_entity.id
_entity.type
_entity.pdbx_description
1 polymer ?
#
loop_
_entity_poly.entity_id
_entity_poly.type
_entity_poly.pdbx_seq_one_letter_code
_entity_poly.pdbx_strand_id
1 'polypeptide(L)'
;MKILKSKPWIVVTFSLALIIVFCATYSTAQEKIKISGKVTTAYTIRHEIKCDDTEGHSILVVKSEGVNMSTGKNEFMDGAEFAYEAFADYVKGNGPHVTYYKLTLNGDTVFYRGEGKTKTIISPKGKPITTVEGTNTIIKGTGKYEGIQGSGTYKGKLISSNIM
;
A
#
# COMPACT_ATOMS: atom_id res chain seq x y z
N MET A 1 35.37 5.09 -61.84
CA MET A 1 34.62 5.36 -60.58
C MET A 1 33.99 4.03 -60.09
N LYS A 2 34.60 3.36 -59.12
CA LYS A 2 34.11 2.08 -58.57
C LYS A 2 33.07 2.34 -57.50
N ILE A 3 31.82 2.01 -57.79
CA ILE A 3 30.74 2.11 -56.79
C ILE A 3 30.90 0.92 -55.84
N LEU A 4 31.25 1.18 -54.59
CA LEU A 4 31.22 0.17 -53.53
C LEU A 4 29.78 -0.26 -53.28
N LYS A 5 29.41 -1.49 -53.68
CA LYS A 5 28.17 -2.11 -53.31
C LYS A 5 28.25 -2.45 -51.80
N SER A 6 27.62 -1.67 -50.95
CA SER A 6 27.46 -1.99 -49.56
C SER A 6 26.70 -3.30 -49.39
N LYS A 7 27.30 -4.29 -48.72
CA LYS A 7 26.64 -5.57 -48.45
C LYS A 7 25.46 -5.35 -47.50
N PRO A 8 24.24 -5.81 -47.86
CA PRO A 8 23.04 -5.57 -47.04
C PRO A 8 23.16 -6.08 -45.59
N TRP A 9 24.03 -7.04 -45.37
CA TRP A 9 24.30 -7.60 -44.03
C TRP A 9 24.89 -6.60 -43.03
N ILE A 10 25.68 -5.63 -43.49
CA ILE A 10 26.31 -4.61 -42.61
C ILE A 10 25.24 -3.64 -42.09
N VAL A 11 24.23 -3.33 -42.90
CA VAL A 11 23.14 -2.43 -42.50
C VAL A 11 22.24 -3.09 -41.46
N VAL A 12 21.93 -4.38 -41.61
CA VAL A 12 21.08 -5.16 -40.68
C VAL A 12 21.77 -5.33 -39.32
N THR A 13 23.08 -5.62 -39.30
CA THR A 13 23.83 -5.76 -38.02
C THR A 13 23.96 -4.44 -37.29
N PHE A 14 24.13 -3.32 -37.98
CA PHE A 14 24.19 -2.02 -37.35
C PHE A 14 22.83 -1.57 -36.78
N SER A 15 21.73 -1.84 -37.47
CA SER A 15 20.37 -1.56 -36.99
C SER A 15 20.01 -2.40 -35.75
N LEU A 16 20.40 -3.67 -35.73
CA LEU A 16 20.15 -4.56 -34.57
C LEU A 16 20.96 -4.13 -33.34
N ALA A 17 22.23 -3.72 -33.52
CA ALA A 17 23.06 -3.19 -32.45
C ALA A 17 22.52 -1.88 -31.87
N LEU A 18 21.98 -1.01 -32.70
CA LEU A 18 21.37 0.27 -32.27
C LEU A 18 20.10 0.04 -31.43
N ILE A 19 19.26 -0.95 -31.80
CA ILE A 19 18.04 -1.31 -31.05
C ILE A 19 18.42 -1.89 -29.67
N ILE A 20 19.45 -2.74 -29.58
CA ILE A 20 19.92 -3.33 -28.30
C ILE A 20 20.47 -2.23 -27.38
N VAL A 21 21.23 -1.27 -27.89
CA VAL A 21 21.74 -0.13 -27.10
C VAL A 21 20.59 0.75 -26.63
N PHE A 22 19.55 0.98 -27.44
CA PHE A 22 18.39 1.77 -27.04
C PHE A 22 17.54 1.09 -25.95
N CYS A 23 17.39 -0.24 -25.99
CA CYS A 23 16.71 -1.00 -24.94
C CYS A 23 17.50 -1.06 -23.62
N ALA A 24 18.84 -1.03 -23.68
CA ALA A 24 19.69 -1.08 -22.47
C ALA A 24 19.68 0.24 -21.64
N THR A 25 19.31 1.36 -22.26
CA THR A 25 19.33 2.66 -21.57
C THR A 25 18.06 2.95 -20.75
N TYR A 26 17.02 2.12 -20.85
CA TYR A 26 15.76 2.29 -20.10
C TYR A 26 15.70 1.50 -18.78
N SER A 27 16.75 0.78 -18.42
CA SER A 27 16.84 0.19 -17.08
C SER A 27 17.35 1.24 -16.08
N THR A 28 16.54 2.26 -15.81
CA THR A 28 16.78 3.11 -14.65
C THR A 28 16.55 2.26 -13.41
N ALA A 29 17.62 1.93 -12.70
CA ALA A 29 17.51 1.34 -11.38
C ALA A 29 16.62 2.28 -10.55
N GLN A 30 15.40 1.85 -10.21
CA GLN A 30 14.53 2.63 -9.34
C GLN A 30 15.23 2.83 -8.00
N GLU A 31 15.52 4.08 -7.66
CA GLU A 31 16.10 4.42 -6.38
C GLU A 31 15.13 4.00 -5.26
N LYS A 32 15.61 3.17 -4.33
CA LYS A 32 14.80 2.74 -3.18
C LYS A 32 14.85 3.82 -2.11
N ILE A 33 13.74 4.49 -1.92
CA ILE A 33 13.58 5.53 -0.90
C ILE A 33 12.84 4.94 0.30
N LYS A 34 13.41 5.10 1.50
CA LYS A 34 12.73 4.73 2.74
C LYS A 34 11.82 5.88 3.16
N ILE A 35 10.53 5.60 3.26
CA ILE A 35 9.50 6.53 3.72
C ILE A 35 8.88 6.04 5.02
N SER A 36 8.34 6.94 5.83
CA SER A 36 7.52 6.62 6.98
C SER A 36 6.46 7.70 7.20
N GLY A 37 5.33 7.30 7.76
CA GLY A 37 4.22 8.19 8.02
C GLY A 37 3.37 7.69 9.19
N LYS A 38 2.53 8.58 9.70
CA LYS A 38 1.49 8.30 10.67
C LYS A 38 0.14 8.65 10.07
N VAL A 39 -0.81 7.75 10.18
CA VAL A 39 -2.19 7.97 9.75
C VAL A 39 -3.08 8.02 10.98
N THR A 40 -4.01 8.97 11.01
CA THR A 40 -5.10 9.01 11.99
C THR A 40 -6.41 8.92 11.22
N THR A 41 -7.26 7.95 11.57
CA THR A 41 -8.50 7.67 10.85
C THR A 41 -9.69 7.55 11.78
N ALA A 42 -10.88 7.78 11.24
CA ALA A 42 -12.16 7.46 11.89
C ALA A 42 -12.98 6.53 11.00
N TYR A 43 -13.72 5.61 11.61
CA TYR A 43 -14.66 4.75 10.88
C TYR A 43 -15.82 5.59 10.33
N THR A 44 -16.08 5.47 9.03
CA THR A 44 -17.26 6.01 8.35
C THR A 44 -18.32 4.93 8.12
N ILE A 45 -17.88 3.67 8.00
CA ILE A 45 -18.76 2.49 7.92
C ILE A 45 -18.17 1.39 8.81
N ARG A 46 -19.03 0.71 9.58
CA ARG A 46 -18.67 -0.47 10.35
C ARG A 46 -19.84 -1.43 10.37
N HIS A 47 -19.69 -2.57 9.69
CA HIS A 47 -20.63 -3.66 9.69
C HIS A 47 -20.00 -4.89 10.34
N GLU A 48 -20.68 -5.46 11.31
CA GLU A 48 -20.28 -6.68 12.00
C GLU A 48 -21.36 -7.75 11.84
N ILE A 49 -20.95 -8.90 11.31
CA ILE A 49 -21.79 -10.08 11.15
C ILE A 49 -21.32 -11.10 12.18
N LYS A 50 -22.17 -11.44 13.12
CA LYS A 50 -21.89 -12.52 14.09
C LYS A 50 -22.02 -13.87 13.40
N CYS A 51 -21.06 -14.76 13.68
CA CYS A 51 -21.07 -16.14 13.22
C CYS A 51 -21.44 -17.05 14.41
N ASP A 52 -22.23 -18.09 14.15
CA ASP A 52 -22.79 -18.96 15.23
C ASP A 52 -21.93 -20.21 15.48
N ASP A 53 -20.78 -20.34 14.81
CA ASP A 53 -19.90 -21.50 14.88
C ASP A 53 -18.98 -21.48 16.13
N THR A 54 -18.62 -20.30 16.60
CA THR A 54 -17.74 -20.12 17.77
C THR A 54 -18.13 -18.88 18.55
N GLU A 55 -18.09 -18.96 19.88
CA GLU A 55 -18.40 -17.82 20.76
C GLU A 55 -17.48 -16.63 20.48
N GLY A 56 -18.07 -15.48 20.12
CA GLY A 56 -17.37 -14.24 19.81
C GLY A 56 -16.72 -14.21 18.42
N HIS A 57 -17.11 -15.14 17.53
CA HIS A 57 -16.73 -15.10 16.13
C HIS A 57 -17.55 -14.05 15.37
N SER A 58 -16.88 -13.21 14.62
CA SER A 58 -17.53 -12.21 13.77
C SER A 58 -16.70 -11.88 12.54
N ILE A 59 -17.40 -11.59 11.45
CA ILE A 59 -16.84 -10.99 10.26
C ILE A 59 -17.08 -9.49 10.33
N LEU A 60 -16.03 -8.70 10.11
CA LEU A 60 -16.09 -7.25 10.15
C LEU A 60 -15.73 -6.65 8.80
N VAL A 61 -16.59 -5.75 8.31
CA VAL A 61 -16.32 -4.91 7.13
C VAL A 61 -16.35 -3.46 7.58
N VAL A 62 -15.27 -2.74 7.28
CA VAL A 62 -15.16 -1.34 7.68
C VAL A 62 -14.70 -0.48 6.52
N LYS A 63 -15.12 0.79 6.57
CA LYS A 63 -14.52 1.89 5.83
C LYS A 63 -14.05 2.95 6.81
N SER A 64 -12.89 3.55 6.55
CA SER A 64 -12.36 4.66 7.34
C SER A 64 -11.77 5.73 6.46
N GLU A 65 -11.80 6.95 6.96
CA GLU A 65 -11.20 8.10 6.32
C GLU A 65 -10.32 8.85 7.33
N GLY A 66 -9.28 9.50 6.83
CA GLY A 66 -8.34 10.22 7.68
C GLY A 66 -7.28 10.97 6.90
N VAL A 67 -6.17 11.26 7.57
CA VAL A 67 -5.06 12.05 7.02
C VAL A 67 -3.73 11.35 7.30
N ASN A 68 -2.87 11.36 6.29
CA ASN A 68 -1.47 10.93 6.39
C ASN A 68 -0.58 12.10 6.83
N MET A 69 0.31 11.85 7.78
CA MET A 69 1.40 12.74 8.15
C MET A 69 2.73 12.03 7.90
N SER A 70 3.57 12.60 7.05
CA SER A 70 4.92 12.10 6.84
C SER A 70 5.77 12.32 8.08
N THR A 71 6.51 11.29 8.53
CA THR A 71 7.33 11.34 9.75
C THR A 71 8.79 11.00 9.50
N GLY A 72 9.12 10.62 8.27
CA GLY A 72 10.48 10.23 7.88
C GLY A 72 11.32 11.41 7.39
N LYS A 73 12.60 11.10 7.12
CA LYS A 73 13.53 12.05 6.48
C LYS A 73 13.08 12.39 5.05
N ASN A 74 12.49 11.42 4.36
CA ASN A 74 11.94 11.60 3.02
C ASN A 74 10.43 11.83 3.16
N GLU A 75 9.99 13.02 2.85
CA GLU A 75 8.58 13.38 2.86
C GLU A 75 7.82 12.63 1.76
N PHE A 76 6.71 12.02 2.12
CA PHE A 76 5.88 11.27 1.19
C PHE A 76 4.41 11.49 1.47
N MET A 77 3.71 12.15 0.54
CA MET A 77 2.28 12.42 0.61
C MET A 77 1.83 12.99 1.96
N ASP A 78 2.59 13.98 2.48
CA ASP A 78 2.24 14.68 3.72
C ASP A 78 0.94 15.47 3.55
N GLY A 79 0.01 15.33 4.50
CA GLY A 79 -1.33 15.92 4.41
C GLY A 79 -2.28 15.20 3.45
N ALA A 80 -1.88 14.07 2.82
CA ALA A 80 -2.76 13.33 1.93
C ALA A 80 -4.02 12.82 2.63
N GLU A 81 -5.13 12.85 1.91
CA GLU A 81 -6.34 12.14 2.31
C GLU A 81 -6.06 10.64 2.31
N PHE A 82 -6.43 9.99 3.40
CA PHE A 82 -6.34 8.54 3.57
C PHE A 82 -7.75 7.95 3.59
N ALA A 83 -8.00 6.98 2.73
CA ALA A 83 -9.24 6.20 2.76
C ALA A 83 -8.90 4.72 2.69
N TYR A 84 -9.52 3.90 3.57
CA TYR A 84 -9.31 2.47 3.56
C TYR A 84 -10.59 1.68 3.77
N GLU A 85 -10.65 0.51 3.17
CA GLU A 85 -11.62 -0.54 3.40
C GLU A 85 -10.90 -1.78 3.95
N ALA A 86 -11.50 -2.44 4.94
CA ALA A 86 -10.97 -3.66 5.50
C ALA A 86 -12.04 -4.74 5.66
N PHE A 87 -11.61 -5.96 5.45
CA PHE A 87 -12.32 -7.19 5.81
C PHE A 87 -11.52 -7.90 6.89
N ALA A 88 -12.18 -8.32 7.93
CA ALA A 88 -11.54 -9.02 9.03
C ALA A 88 -12.42 -10.19 9.52
N ASP A 89 -11.73 -11.24 9.96
CA ASP A 89 -12.30 -12.45 10.53
C ASP A 89 -11.78 -12.60 11.96
N TYR A 90 -12.65 -12.38 12.96
CA TYR A 90 -12.24 -12.26 14.35
C TYR A 90 -12.94 -13.24 15.27
N VAL A 91 -12.16 -13.86 16.15
CA VAL A 91 -12.69 -14.52 17.35
C VAL A 91 -12.32 -13.70 18.58
N LYS A 92 -13.31 -13.16 19.27
CA LYS A 92 -13.12 -12.28 20.46
C LYS A 92 -12.18 -11.10 20.18
N GLY A 93 -12.30 -10.49 18.97
CA GLY A 93 -11.50 -9.36 18.51
C GLY A 93 -10.07 -9.70 18.12
N ASN A 94 -9.75 -10.97 17.88
CA ASN A 94 -8.44 -11.43 17.45
C ASN A 94 -8.56 -12.19 16.13
N GLY A 95 -7.72 -11.90 15.17
CA GLY A 95 -7.74 -12.61 13.89
C GLY A 95 -7.07 -11.84 12.75
N PRO A 96 -7.11 -12.43 11.55
CA PRO A 96 -6.56 -11.82 10.35
C PRO A 96 -7.44 -10.68 9.82
N HIS A 97 -6.80 -9.78 9.06
CA HIS A 97 -7.49 -8.79 8.25
C HIS A 97 -6.77 -8.55 6.93
N VAL A 98 -7.54 -8.15 5.93
CA VAL A 98 -7.07 -7.65 4.64
C VAL A 98 -7.60 -6.25 4.46
N THR A 99 -6.75 -5.36 3.96
CA THR A 99 -7.09 -3.96 3.73
C THR A 99 -6.75 -3.54 2.31
N TYR A 100 -7.56 -2.64 1.77
CA TYR A 100 -7.25 -1.87 0.59
C TYR A 100 -7.35 -0.41 0.98
N TYR A 101 -6.30 0.36 0.70
CA TYR A 101 -6.32 1.77 1.04
C TYR A 101 -5.60 2.62 0.00
N LYS A 102 -5.89 3.91 0.04
CA LYS A 102 -5.29 4.89 -0.84
C LYS A 102 -4.88 6.15 -0.08
N LEU A 103 -3.82 6.75 -0.57
CA LEU A 103 -3.43 8.12 -0.25
C LEU A 103 -3.68 8.99 -1.48
N THR A 104 -4.36 10.12 -1.31
CA THR A 104 -4.64 11.06 -2.40
C THR A 104 -4.16 12.46 -1.99
N LEU A 105 -3.33 13.07 -2.84
CA LEU A 105 -2.81 14.42 -2.64
C LEU A 105 -2.75 15.16 -3.97
N ASN A 106 -3.42 16.30 -4.07
CA ASN A 106 -3.44 17.13 -5.27
C ASN A 106 -3.88 16.39 -6.56
N GLY A 107 -4.78 15.41 -6.44
CA GLY A 107 -5.28 14.60 -7.55
C GLY A 107 -4.44 13.36 -7.87
N ASP A 108 -3.22 13.25 -7.36
CA ASP A 108 -2.38 12.05 -7.49
C ASP A 108 -2.71 11.05 -6.39
N THR A 109 -2.75 9.76 -6.73
CA THR A 109 -3.15 8.70 -5.79
C THR A 109 -2.17 7.54 -5.80
N VAL A 110 -1.90 6.99 -4.62
CA VAL A 110 -1.19 5.73 -4.45
C VAL A 110 -2.10 4.73 -3.75
N PHE A 111 -2.26 3.55 -4.33
CA PHE A 111 -3.11 2.46 -3.84
C PHE A 111 -2.27 1.36 -3.23
N TYR A 112 -2.77 0.81 -2.13
CA TYR A 112 -2.10 -0.23 -1.36
C TYR A 112 -3.05 -1.39 -1.09
N ARG A 113 -2.47 -2.59 -0.95
CA ARG A 113 -3.09 -3.75 -0.33
C ARG A 113 -2.30 -4.13 0.90
N GLY A 114 -2.98 -4.33 2.01
CA GLY A 114 -2.38 -4.75 3.27
C GLY A 114 -2.95 -6.07 3.75
N GLU A 115 -2.12 -6.83 4.47
CA GLU A 115 -2.51 -8.04 5.20
C GLU A 115 -1.90 -8.00 6.58
N GLY A 116 -2.67 -8.42 7.57
CA GLY A 116 -2.17 -8.38 8.94
C GLY A 116 -3.04 -9.10 9.95
N LYS A 117 -2.76 -8.82 11.21
CA LYS A 117 -3.47 -9.39 12.35
C LYS A 117 -3.90 -8.29 13.30
N THR A 118 -5.08 -8.49 13.85
CA THR A 118 -5.61 -7.70 14.97
C THR A 118 -5.48 -8.51 16.24
N LYS A 119 -5.10 -7.84 17.32
CA LYS A 119 -5.00 -8.41 18.66
C LYS A 119 -5.71 -7.52 19.65
N THR A 120 -6.64 -8.09 20.38
CA THR A 120 -7.36 -7.44 21.49
C THR A 120 -6.99 -8.14 22.80
N ILE A 121 -6.55 -7.36 23.77
CA ILE A 121 -6.31 -7.82 25.15
C ILE A 121 -7.13 -6.98 26.11
N ILE A 122 -7.48 -7.56 27.26
CA ILE A 122 -8.12 -6.79 28.34
C ILE A 122 -7.02 -6.24 29.24
N SER A 123 -7.02 -4.92 29.40
CA SER A 123 -6.06 -4.25 30.30
C SER A 123 -6.34 -4.59 31.76
N PRO A 124 -5.38 -4.38 32.70
CA PRO A 124 -5.61 -4.56 34.14
C PRO A 124 -6.78 -3.74 34.70
N LYS A 125 -7.17 -2.68 33.99
CA LYS A 125 -8.34 -1.83 34.34
C LYS A 125 -9.65 -2.30 33.68
N GLY A 126 -9.70 -3.51 33.10
CA GLY A 126 -10.86 -4.09 32.45
C GLY A 126 -11.21 -3.49 31.08
N LYS A 127 -10.40 -2.59 30.52
CA LYS A 127 -10.66 -1.96 29.22
C LYS A 127 -9.98 -2.75 28.08
N PRO A 128 -10.65 -2.97 26.94
CA PRO A 128 -10.01 -3.59 25.78
C PRO A 128 -8.95 -2.66 25.19
N ILE A 129 -7.85 -3.23 24.80
CA ILE A 129 -6.78 -2.60 24.01
C ILE A 129 -6.64 -3.39 22.75
N THR A 130 -7.00 -2.78 21.62
CA THR A 130 -6.92 -3.40 20.29
C THR A 130 -5.75 -2.80 19.52
N THR A 131 -4.90 -3.66 19.00
CA THR A 131 -3.77 -3.32 18.15
C THR A 131 -3.87 -4.04 16.83
N VAL A 132 -3.32 -3.43 15.78
CA VAL A 132 -3.22 -3.99 14.44
C VAL A 132 -1.77 -3.94 13.98
N GLU A 133 -1.32 -4.94 13.27
CA GLU A 133 -0.01 -4.94 12.62
C GLU A 133 -0.04 -5.80 11.36
N GLY A 134 0.82 -5.48 10.40
CA GLY A 134 0.90 -6.22 9.17
C GLY A 134 1.88 -5.63 8.17
N THR A 135 1.76 -6.11 6.94
CA THR A 135 2.53 -5.67 5.78
C THR A 135 1.61 -5.01 4.77
N ASN A 136 2.17 -4.14 3.96
CA ASN A 136 1.47 -3.55 2.82
C ASN A 136 2.34 -3.58 1.55
N THR A 137 1.67 -3.56 0.41
CA THR A 137 2.29 -3.50 -0.90
C THR A 137 1.57 -2.43 -1.72
N ILE A 138 2.33 -1.62 -2.43
CA ILE A 138 1.78 -0.68 -3.42
C ILE A 138 1.30 -1.50 -4.61
N ILE A 139 0.05 -1.31 -5.02
CA ILE A 139 -0.56 -2.01 -6.15
C ILE A 139 -0.71 -1.11 -7.38
N LYS A 140 -0.77 0.21 -7.18
CA LYS A 140 -0.90 1.19 -8.27
C LYS A 140 -0.56 2.59 -7.78
N GLY A 141 -0.03 3.43 -8.68
CA GLY A 141 0.04 4.87 -8.55
C GLY A 141 -0.61 5.57 -9.74
N THR A 142 -0.98 6.85 -9.57
CA THR A 142 -1.47 7.72 -10.64
C THR A 142 -0.67 9.02 -10.67
N GLY A 143 -0.73 9.76 -11.78
CA GLY A 143 -0.04 11.03 -11.94
C GLY A 143 1.47 10.89 -11.74
N LYS A 144 2.04 11.71 -10.86
CA LYS A 144 3.50 11.66 -10.57
C LYS A 144 3.96 10.35 -9.91
N TYR A 145 3.03 9.52 -9.45
CA TYR A 145 3.32 8.21 -8.84
C TYR A 145 3.09 7.04 -9.80
N GLU A 146 2.85 7.29 -11.10
CA GLU A 146 2.71 6.21 -12.07
C GLU A 146 3.95 5.31 -12.08
N GLY A 147 3.74 3.99 -12.06
CA GLY A 147 4.82 3.01 -12.00
C GLY A 147 5.50 2.85 -10.63
N ILE A 148 5.05 3.56 -9.58
CA ILE A 148 5.58 3.40 -8.22
C ILE A 148 5.39 1.96 -7.73
N GLN A 149 6.42 1.43 -7.09
CA GLN A 149 6.42 0.12 -6.45
C GLN A 149 6.98 0.22 -5.04
N GLY A 150 6.58 -0.69 -4.17
CA GLY A 150 7.12 -0.74 -2.82
C GLY A 150 6.30 -1.61 -1.90
N SER A 151 6.88 -1.89 -0.75
CA SER A 151 6.24 -2.59 0.34
C SER A 151 6.70 -2.03 1.68
N GLY A 152 5.92 -2.27 2.71
CA GLY A 152 6.24 -1.79 4.05
C GLY A 152 5.53 -2.58 5.13
N THR A 153 5.64 -2.10 6.36
CA THR A 153 4.93 -2.62 7.51
C THR A 153 4.10 -1.52 8.13
N TYR A 154 3.03 -1.90 8.82
CA TYR A 154 2.23 -0.98 9.63
C TYR A 154 1.96 -1.54 11.01
N LYS A 155 1.78 -0.63 11.96
CA LYS A 155 1.27 -0.90 13.30
C LYS A 155 0.29 0.20 13.67
N GLY A 156 -0.78 -0.17 14.33
CA GLY A 156 -1.80 0.77 14.77
C GLY A 156 -2.41 0.37 16.11
N LYS A 157 -3.14 1.30 16.70
CA LYS A 157 -3.90 1.10 17.93
C LYS A 157 -5.25 1.78 17.80
N LEU A 158 -6.30 1.07 18.18
CA LEU A 158 -7.62 1.66 18.33
C LEU A 158 -7.64 2.55 19.57
N ILE A 159 -7.91 3.84 19.41
CA ILE A 159 -7.88 4.84 20.50
C ILE A 159 -9.27 4.93 21.13
N SER A 160 -10.31 4.81 20.33
CA SER A 160 -11.71 4.76 20.76
C SER A 160 -12.49 3.81 19.84
N SER A 161 -13.76 3.59 20.12
CA SER A 161 -14.61 2.76 19.24
C SER A 161 -14.70 3.26 17.79
N ASN A 162 -14.36 4.54 17.55
CA ASN A 162 -14.52 5.20 16.25
C ASN A 162 -13.21 5.75 15.67
N ILE A 163 -12.10 5.78 16.42
CA ILE A 163 -10.82 6.39 15.99
C ILE A 163 -9.68 5.38 16.15
N MET A 164 -8.90 5.24 15.11
CA MET A 164 -7.69 4.42 15.07
C MET A 164 -6.45 5.28 14.73
#